data_9187578aabe3c82db9ed41b8375b5ebe
#
_entry.id   9187578aabe3c82db9ed41b8375b5ebe
#
_cell.length_a   1.000
_cell.length_b   1.000
_cell.length_c   1.000
_cell.angle_alpha   90.00
_cell.angle_beta   90.00
_cell.angle_gamma   90.00
#
_symmetry.space_group_name_H-M   'P 1'
#
loop_
_entity.id
_entity.type
_entity.pdbx_description
1 polymer ?
#
loop_
_entity_poly.entity_id
_entity_poly.type
_entity_poly.pdbx_seq_one_letter_code
_entity_poly.pdbx_strand_id
1 'polypeptide(L)'
;VTTNDEMLLRSMTALVSAHSKAISRFGANVVVMTKFLEAVLPQLSGAQIERTVQAFRAQIGEAMAVADADAGVLPGEYRATLIEQSNVLLNRLGGNAPPASTSSH
;
A
#
# COMPACT_ATOMS: atom_id res chain seq x y z
N VAL A 1 -20.42 -39.27 5.35
CA VAL A 1 -20.03 -38.56 6.55
C VAL A 1 -18.58 -38.13 6.44
N THR A 2 -17.69 -39.13 6.38
CA THR A 2 -16.27 -38.86 6.21
C THR A 2 -16.00 -38.05 4.94
N THR A 3 -16.78 -38.36 3.90
CA THR A 3 -16.62 -37.65 2.62
C THR A 3 -16.85 -36.17 2.75
N ASN A 4 -17.86 -35.77 3.51
CA ASN A 4 -18.13 -34.36 3.72
C ASN A 4 -17.01 -33.68 4.47
N ASP A 5 -16.47 -34.36 5.48
CA ASP A 5 -15.36 -33.83 6.26
C ASP A 5 -14.11 -33.68 5.40
N GLU A 6 -13.86 -34.66 4.53
CA GLU A 6 -12.73 -34.61 3.62
C GLU A 6 -12.87 -33.49 2.62
N MET A 7 -14.08 -33.30 2.08
CA MET A 7 -14.32 -32.21 1.14
C MET A 7 -14.15 -30.85 1.78
N LEU A 8 -14.64 -30.69 3.00
CA LEU A 8 -14.47 -29.46 3.74
C LEU A 8 -12.99 -29.17 3.99
N LEU A 9 -12.27 -30.18 4.43
CA LEU A 9 -10.84 -30.03 4.70
C LEU A 9 -10.07 -29.65 3.44
N ARG A 10 -10.38 -30.28 2.32
CA ARG A 10 -9.75 -29.94 1.03
C ARG A 10 -10.06 -28.52 0.62
N SER A 11 -11.31 -28.10 0.80
CA SER A 11 -11.71 -26.73 0.46
C SER A 11 -10.98 -25.72 1.31
N MET A 12 -10.85 -26.00 2.61
CA MET A 12 -10.12 -25.10 3.51
C MET A 12 -8.64 -25.06 3.16
N THR A 13 -8.05 -26.21 2.85
CA THR A 13 -6.65 -26.27 2.46
C THR A 13 -6.40 -25.49 1.17
N ALA A 14 -7.30 -25.65 0.19
CA ALA A 14 -7.19 -24.93 -1.06
C ALA A 14 -7.32 -23.43 -0.85
N LEU A 15 -8.23 -23.01 0.03
CA LEU A 15 -8.43 -21.60 0.34
C LEU A 15 -7.19 -21.00 1.01
N VAL A 16 -6.65 -21.72 2.00
CA VAL A 16 -5.44 -21.25 2.69
C VAL A 16 -4.27 -21.18 1.71
N SER A 17 -4.13 -22.16 0.84
CA SER A 17 -3.07 -22.15 -0.17
C SER A 17 -3.22 -20.97 -1.12
N ALA A 18 -4.45 -20.70 -1.56
CA ALA A 18 -4.71 -19.56 -2.45
C ALA A 18 -4.40 -18.24 -1.77
N HIS A 19 -4.78 -18.11 -0.50
CA HIS A 19 -4.47 -16.90 0.27
C HIS A 19 -2.97 -16.73 0.46
N SER A 20 -2.26 -17.83 0.74
CA SER A 20 -0.80 -17.78 0.89
C SER A 20 -0.13 -17.29 -0.38
N LYS A 21 -0.58 -17.80 -1.53
CA LYS A 21 -0.03 -17.38 -2.82
C LYS A 21 -0.32 -15.90 -3.08
N ALA A 22 -1.54 -15.48 -2.76
CA ALA A 22 -1.91 -14.08 -2.95
C ALA A 22 -1.06 -13.16 -2.07
N ILE A 23 -0.85 -13.54 -0.81
CA ILE A 23 -0.04 -12.77 0.11
C ILE A 23 1.41 -12.73 -0.36
N SER A 24 1.93 -13.86 -0.85
CA SER A 24 3.30 -13.91 -1.36
C SER A 24 3.48 -13.00 -2.56
N ARG A 25 2.54 -13.03 -3.50
CA ARG A 25 2.60 -12.16 -4.67
C ARG A 25 2.51 -10.69 -4.27
N PHE A 26 1.61 -10.40 -3.35
CA PHE A 26 1.45 -9.03 -2.88
C PHE A 26 2.73 -8.56 -2.19
N GLY A 27 3.31 -9.40 -1.34
CA GLY A 27 4.56 -9.08 -0.67
C GLY A 27 5.70 -8.85 -1.65
N ALA A 28 5.80 -9.70 -2.68
CA ALA A 28 6.82 -9.55 -3.70
C ALA A 28 6.65 -8.24 -4.45
N ASN A 29 5.40 -7.88 -4.79
CA ASN A 29 5.13 -6.60 -5.45
C ASN A 29 5.57 -5.43 -4.58
N VAL A 30 5.30 -5.51 -3.29
CA VAL A 30 5.71 -4.45 -2.37
C VAL A 30 7.23 -4.31 -2.36
N VAL A 31 7.94 -5.44 -2.32
CA VAL A 31 9.41 -5.41 -2.34
C VAL A 31 9.93 -4.78 -3.63
N VAL A 32 9.37 -5.18 -4.76
CA VAL A 32 9.79 -4.63 -6.06
C VAL A 32 9.56 -3.13 -6.08
N MET A 33 8.37 -2.68 -5.67
CA MET A 33 8.07 -1.25 -5.69
C MET A 33 8.95 -0.48 -4.71
N THR A 34 9.22 -1.07 -3.55
CA THR A 34 10.10 -0.44 -2.56
C THR A 34 11.51 -0.27 -3.11
N LYS A 35 12.03 -1.32 -3.76
CA LYS A 35 13.37 -1.27 -4.33
C LYS A 35 13.44 -0.28 -5.47
N PHE A 36 12.39 -0.20 -6.27
CA PHE A 36 12.31 0.79 -7.33
C PHE A 36 12.37 2.20 -6.76
N LEU A 37 11.61 2.46 -5.70
CA LEU A 37 11.64 3.77 -5.05
C LEU A 37 13.02 4.09 -4.49
N GLU A 38 13.65 3.12 -3.84
CA GLU A 38 14.99 3.32 -3.31
C GLU A 38 16.00 3.66 -4.40
N ALA A 39 15.80 3.09 -5.59
CA ALA A 39 16.69 3.36 -6.70
C ALA A 39 16.42 4.72 -7.34
N VAL A 40 15.15 5.12 -7.40
CA VAL A 40 14.74 6.35 -8.08
C VAL A 40 14.94 7.60 -7.24
N LEU A 41 14.60 7.52 -5.96
CA LEU A 41 14.59 8.71 -5.11
C LEU A 41 15.91 9.48 -5.09
N PRO A 42 17.07 8.83 -4.98
CA PRO A 42 18.33 9.57 -4.99
C PRO A 42 18.64 10.26 -6.32
N GLN A 43 17.94 9.87 -7.38
CA GLN A 43 18.17 10.44 -8.71
C GLN A 43 17.33 11.69 -8.95
N LEU A 44 16.40 12.00 -8.06
CA LEU A 44 15.47 13.11 -8.26
C LEU A 44 16.00 14.37 -7.59
N SER A 45 15.82 15.51 -8.25
CA SER A 45 16.09 16.81 -7.66
C SER A 45 14.98 17.14 -6.66
N GLY A 46 15.23 18.14 -5.81
CA GLY A 46 14.21 18.61 -4.88
C GLY A 46 12.92 19.03 -5.58
N ALA A 47 13.05 19.73 -6.70
CA ALA A 47 11.88 20.16 -7.46
C ALA A 47 11.10 18.97 -8.03
N GLN A 48 11.82 17.94 -8.47
CA GLN A 48 11.16 16.74 -9.00
C GLN A 48 10.45 15.99 -7.89
N ILE A 49 11.05 15.92 -6.70
CA ILE A 49 10.41 15.29 -5.56
C ILE A 49 9.14 16.03 -5.19
N GLU A 50 9.18 17.36 -5.17
CA GLU A 50 7.98 18.14 -4.86
C GLU A 50 6.85 17.85 -5.83
N ARG A 51 7.16 17.85 -7.14
CA ARG A 51 6.15 17.54 -8.14
C ARG A 51 5.63 16.12 -7.99
N THR A 52 6.51 15.18 -7.64
CA THR A 52 6.12 13.81 -7.43
C THR A 52 5.19 13.69 -6.24
N VAL A 53 5.48 14.38 -5.15
CA VAL A 53 4.62 14.39 -3.98
C VAL A 53 3.24 14.92 -4.32
N GLN A 54 3.17 16.03 -5.06
CA GLN A 54 1.89 16.60 -5.43
C GLN A 54 1.09 15.66 -6.33
N ALA A 55 1.76 15.05 -7.31
CA ALA A 55 1.09 14.09 -8.19
C ALA A 55 0.61 12.87 -7.40
N PHE A 56 1.42 12.39 -6.48
CA PHE A 56 1.04 11.25 -5.66
C PHE A 56 -0.17 11.56 -4.79
N ARG A 57 -0.18 12.73 -4.16
CA ARG A 57 -1.33 13.12 -3.33
C ARG A 57 -2.61 13.19 -4.14
N ALA A 58 -2.52 13.70 -5.38
CA ALA A 58 -3.69 13.74 -6.24
C ALA A 58 -4.20 12.34 -6.58
N GLN A 59 -3.27 11.43 -6.90
CA GLN A 59 -3.65 10.07 -7.24
C GLN A 59 -4.24 9.32 -6.04
N ILE A 60 -3.68 9.53 -4.86
CA ILE A 60 -4.22 8.93 -3.64
C ILE A 60 -5.59 9.50 -3.34
N GLY A 61 -5.78 10.79 -3.58
CA GLY A 61 -7.10 11.41 -3.44
C GLY A 61 -8.14 10.73 -4.31
N GLU A 62 -7.78 10.42 -5.55
CA GLU A 62 -8.66 9.68 -6.45
C GLU A 62 -8.96 8.28 -5.93
N ALA A 63 -7.92 7.59 -5.46
CA ALA A 63 -8.11 6.24 -4.91
C ALA A 63 -9.01 6.27 -3.68
N MET A 64 -8.87 7.29 -2.84
CA MET A 64 -9.73 7.45 -1.67
C MET A 64 -11.17 7.72 -2.07
N ALA A 65 -11.36 8.52 -3.12
CA ALA A 65 -12.71 8.80 -3.61
C ALA A 65 -13.38 7.53 -4.12
N VAL A 66 -12.63 6.68 -4.83
CA VAL A 66 -13.15 5.40 -5.28
C VAL A 66 -13.48 4.51 -4.10
N ALA A 67 -12.61 4.46 -3.10
CA ALA A 67 -12.85 3.66 -1.89
C ALA A 67 -14.10 4.14 -1.17
N ASP A 68 -14.30 5.44 -1.08
CA ASP A 68 -15.49 6.01 -0.41
C ASP A 68 -16.75 5.70 -1.19
N ALA A 69 -16.69 5.73 -2.51
CA ALA A 69 -17.84 5.40 -3.36
C ALA A 69 -18.24 3.94 -3.19
N ASP A 70 -17.27 3.07 -2.95
CA ASP A 70 -17.47 1.63 -2.79
C ASP A 70 -17.44 1.19 -1.33
N ALA A 71 -17.72 2.12 -0.41
CA ALA A 71 -17.60 1.85 1.02
C ALA A 71 -18.48 0.70 1.50
N GLY A 72 -19.60 0.42 0.81
CA GLY A 72 -20.45 -0.69 1.15
C GLY A 72 -19.89 -2.04 0.74
N VAL A 73 -18.87 -2.04 -0.11
CA VAL A 73 -18.26 -3.25 -0.65
C VAL A 73 -16.87 -3.50 -0.07
N LEU A 74 -16.07 -2.44 0.06
CA LEU A 74 -14.71 -2.55 0.54
C LEU A 74 -14.65 -2.49 2.06
N PRO A 75 -13.81 -3.32 2.68
CA PRO A 75 -13.64 -3.26 4.14
C PRO A 75 -13.12 -1.90 4.58
N GLY A 76 -13.50 -1.50 5.79
CA GLY A 76 -13.00 -0.25 6.37
C GLY A 76 -11.49 -0.23 6.48
N GLU A 77 -10.89 -1.39 6.68
CA GLU A 77 -9.44 -1.50 6.75
C GLU A 77 -8.74 -1.11 5.45
N TYR A 78 -9.42 -1.27 4.31
CA TYR A 78 -8.84 -0.90 3.04
C TYR A 78 -8.52 0.60 3.01
N ARG A 79 -9.48 1.41 3.41
CA ARG A 79 -9.29 2.85 3.45
C ARG A 79 -8.23 3.27 4.46
N ALA A 80 -8.29 2.66 5.65
CA ALA A 80 -7.31 2.96 6.69
C ALA A 80 -5.89 2.60 6.23
N THR A 81 -5.75 1.48 5.53
CA THR A 81 -4.46 1.05 5.01
C THR A 81 -3.96 1.99 3.93
N LEU A 82 -4.86 2.47 3.05
CA LEU A 82 -4.48 3.44 2.03
C LEU A 82 -3.87 4.68 2.69
N ILE A 83 -4.53 5.19 3.72
CA ILE A 83 -4.06 6.38 4.42
C ILE A 83 -2.70 6.12 5.07
N GLU A 84 -2.60 5.03 5.78
CA GLU A 84 -1.38 4.70 6.49
C GLU A 84 -0.19 4.53 5.55
N GLN A 85 -0.38 3.75 4.49
CA GLN A 85 0.70 3.49 3.55
C GLN A 85 1.06 4.74 2.74
N SER A 86 0.08 5.57 2.46
CA SER A 86 0.34 6.84 1.79
C SER A 86 1.23 7.73 2.66
N ASN A 87 0.94 7.79 3.95
CA ASN A 87 1.73 8.60 4.86
C ASN A 87 3.16 8.07 4.99
N VAL A 88 3.31 6.76 5.03
CA VAL A 88 4.63 6.15 5.09
C VAL A 88 5.45 6.55 3.87
N LEU A 89 4.84 6.48 2.69
CA LEU A 89 5.54 6.85 1.47
C LEU A 89 5.87 8.33 1.41
N LEU A 90 4.92 9.17 1.80
CA LEU A 90 5.14 10.62 1.81
C LEU A 90 6.28 10.98 2.76
N ASN A 91 6.39 10.30 3.89
CA ASN A 91 7.50 10.52 4.81
C ASN A 91 8.82 10.14 4.16
N ARG A 92 8.84 9.06 3.40
CA ARG A 92 10.05 8.66 2.67
C ARG A 92 10.45 9.69 1.62
N LEU A 93 9.47 10.30 0.99
CA LEU A 93 9.73 11.34 0.00
C LEU A 93 10.13 12.67 0.63
N GLY A 94 10.08 12.75 1.96
CA GLY A 94 10.42 13.98 2.65
C GLY A 94 9.28 14.97 2.74
N GLY A 95 8.11 14.57 2.24
CA GLY A 95 6.97 15.48 2.20
C GLY A 95 6.40 15.78 3.57
N ASN A 96 6.65 14.92 4.54
CA ASN A 96 6.17 15.10 5.90
C ASN A 96 7.31 15.19 6.90
N ALA A 97 8.48 15.59 6.42
CA ALA A 97 9.59 15.73 7.32
C ALA A 97 9.22 16.70 8.44
N PRO A 98 9.58 16.38 9.67
CA PRO A 98 9.28 17.28 10.78
C PRO A 98 9.90 18.62 10.50
N PRO A 99 9.13 19.63 10.65
CA PRO A 99 9.63 20.96 10.39
C PRO A 99 10.75 21.32 11.30
N ALA A 100 10.70 20.81 12.32
CA ALA A 100 11.68 21.21 13.20
C ALA A 100 12.94 20.80 12.89
N SER A 101 12.51 20.50 12.50
CA SER A 101 13.36 20.23 12.51
C SER A 101 13.99 21.11 12.24
N THR A 102 13.71 21.22 12.26
CA THR A 102 14.24 21.67 12.08
C THR A 102 14.65 22.68 12.20
N SER A 103 14.34 22.98 12.35
CA SER A 103 14.72 23.81 12.48
C SER A 103 15.60 24.30 12.81
N SER A 104 15.83 24.27 12.97
CA SER A 104 16.63 24.69 13.32
C SER A 104 17.53 25.03 12.79
N HIS A 105 17.36 25.14 12.39
CA HIS A 105 18.07 25.38 11.93
C HIS A 105 18.38 25.91 11.65
#